data_1f2c22d81968eb4b3c6b27de36846ffb
#
_entry.id   1f2c22d81968eb4b3c6b27de36846ffb
#
_cell.length_a   1.000
_cell.length_b   1.000
_cell.length_c   1.000
_cell.angle_alpha   90.00
_cell.angle_beta   90.00
_cell.angle_gamma   90.00
#
_symmetry.space_group_name_H-M   'P 1'
#
loop_
_entity.id
_entity.type
_entity.pdbx_description
1 polymer ?
#
loop_
_entity_poly.entity_id
_entity_poly.type
_entity_poly.pdbx_seq_one_letter_code
_entity_poly.pdbx_strand_id
1 'polypeptide(L)'
;MAVVLLLHHVLGRTKGIEAIADQLREAGHTVHVPDLFDGRMFSSLEEGLVFVKEIGFEEVTARGVRAASELSRDVVYAGFSLGVSVAQQLAQTREGARGALFFHACLPTSAFESQWPVDLPVQIHSMSADPFFVEDGDINAARDLVASANKAELFLYEGKEHLFTDSSLPSYDADATKLVIKRVLDFLA
;
A
#
# COMPACT_ATOMS: atom_id res chain seq x y z
N MET A 1 15.11 -9.21 9.15
CA MET A 1 15.35 -7.89 8.51
C MET A 1 14.84 -7.96 7.07
N ALA A 2 13.83 -7.18 6.72
CA ALA A 2 13.24 -7.13 5.38
C ALA A 2 13.62 -5.82 4.67
N VAL A 3 13.61 -5.85 3.33
CA VAL A 3 13.65 -4.65 2.48
C VAL A 3 12.22 -4.36 2.04
N VAL A 4 11.73 -3.17 2.31
CA VAL A 4 10.38 -2.72 2.01
C VAL A 4 10.42 -1.56 1.02
N LEU A 5 9.67 -1.65 -0.08
CA LEU A 5 9.37 -0.52 -0.94
C LEU A 5 7.97 -0.02 -0.58
N LEU A 6 7.88 1.17 0.01
CA LEU A 6 6.65 1.76 0.51
C LEU A 6 6.21 2.88 -0.42
N LEU A 7 5.05 2.71 -1.04
CA LEU A 7 4.49 3.60 -2.07
C LEU A 7 3.35 4.42 -1.47
N HIS A 8 3.46 5.74 -1.56
CA HIS A 8 2.54 6.67 -0.94
C HIS A 8 1.18 6.75 -1.65
N HIS A 9 0.19 7.31 -0.96
CA HIS A 9 -1.15 7.58 -1.48
C HIS A 9 -1.21 8.84 -2.35
N VAL A 10 -2.40 9.16 -2.82
CA VAL A 10 -2.69 10.26 -3.76
C VAL A 10 -2.33 11.67 -3.23
N LEU A 11 -2.17 11.84 -1.92
CA LEU A 11 -1.74 13.14 -1.34
C LEU A 11 -0.22 13.37 -1.40
N GLY A 12 0.56 12.42 -1.91
CA GLY A 12 2.00 12.51 -2.00
C GLY A 12 2.73 11.86 -0.82
N ARG A 13 4.05 12.08 -0.76
CA ARG A 13 4.92 11.57 0.30
C ARG A 13 4.82 12.46 1.54
N THR A 14 3.73 12.27 2.28
CA THR A 14 3.40 13.04 3.49
C THR A 14 4.31 12.70 4.68
N LYS A 15 4.24 13.55 5.71
CA LYS A 15 4.93 13.28 6.98
C LYS A 15 4.39 12.03 7.69
N GLY A 16 3.11 11.69 7.50
CA GLY A 16 2.53 10.47 8.06
C GLY A 16 3.07 9.21 7.40
N ILE A 17 3.25 9.21 6.08
CA ILE A 17 3.91 8.11 5.36
C ILE A 17 5.37 7.93 5.83
N GLU A 18 6.12 9.02 5.98
CA GLU A 18 7.49 8.93 6.51
C GLU A 18 7.51 8.45 7.97
N ALA A 19 6.56 8.86 8.80
CA ALA A 19 6.46 8.38 10.19
C ALA A 19 6.23 6.87 10.28
N ILE A 20 5.44 6.28 9.36
CA ILE A 20 5.29 4.83 9.27
C ILE A 20 6.61 4.18 8.82
N ALA A 21 7.27 4.74 7.80
CA ALA A 21 8.55 4.22 7.34
C ALA A 21 9.61 4.25 8.45
N ASP A 22 9.64 5.31 9.26
CA ASP A 22 10.59 5.44 10.37
C ASP A 22 10.34 4.40 11.46
N GLN A 23 9.08 4.10 11.81
CA GLN A 23 8.76 3.02 12.74
C GLN A 23 9.27 1.65 12.25
N LEU A 24 9.16 1.36 10.95
CA LEU A 24 9.69 0.12 10.38
C LEU A 24 11.23 0.12 10.36
N ARG A 25 11.87 1.27 10.10
CA ARG A 25 13.33 1.42 10.17
C ARG A 25 13.84 1.23 11.60
N GLU A 26 13.16 1.79 12.60
CA GLU A 26 13.47 1.62 14.02
C GLU A 26 13.37 0.16 14.47
N ALA A 27 12.48 -0.62 13.85
CA ALA A 27 12.36 -2.06 14.05
C ALA A 27 13.44 -2.89 13.31
N GLY A 28 14.37 -2.24 12.60
CA GLY A 28 15.51 -2.89 11.94
C GLY A 28 15.28 -3.28 10.48
N HIS A 29 14.23 -2.79 9.84
CA HIS A 29 13.99 -3.03 8.41
C HIS A 29 14.60 -1.93 7.54
N THR A 30 14.92 -2.24 6.28
CA THR A 30 15.32 -1.23 5.29
C THR A 30 14.09 -0.78 4.54
N VAL A 31 13.74 0.52 4.61
CA VAL A 31 12.52 1.06 3.98
C VAL A 31 12.86 2.15 2.99
N HIS A 32 12.46 1.94 1.74
CA HIS A 32 12.55 2.90 0.65
C HIS A 32 11.18 3.52 0.41
N VAL A 33 11.11 4.84 0.39
CA VAL A 33 9.87 5.61 0.14
C VAL A 33 10.11 6.52 -1.06
N PRO A 34 9.96 6.02 -2.29
CA PRO A 34 10.13 6.86 -3.47
C PRO A 34 9.04 7.94 -3.52
N ASP A 35 9.43 9.11 -3.99
CA ASP A 35 8.48 10.17 -4.31
C ASP A 35 7.95 9.97 -5.73
N LEU A 36 6.68 9.62 -5.84
CA LEU A 36 6.01 9.39 -7.11
C LEU A 36 5.52 10.70 -7.77
N PHE A 37 5.61 11.84 -7.06
CA PHE A 37 5.00 13.10 -7.45
C PHE A 37 5.98 14.27 -7.58
N ASP A 38 7.30 14.02 -7.61
CA ASP A 38 8.34 15.04 -7.75
C ASP A 38 8.24 16.17 -6.71
N GLY A 39 8.03 15.81 -5.44
CA GLY A 39 7.93 16.73 -4.31
C GLY A 39 6.55 17.37 -4.12
N ARG A 40 5.58 17.05 -4.96
CA ARG A 40 4.23 17.60 -4.80
C ARG A 40 3.47 16.88 -3.70
N MET A 41 2.76 17.67 -2.90
CA MET A 41 1.82 17.21 -1.89
C MET A 41 0.50 17.96 -2.05
N PHE A 42 -0.60 17.28 -1.74
CA PHE A 42 -1.95 17.82 -1.91
C PHE A 42 -2.69 17.86 -0.57
N SER A 43 -3.60 18.80 -0.42
CA SER A 43 -4.39 18.98 0.79
C SER A 43 -5.70 18.21 0.78
N SER A 44 -6.13 17.73 -0.39
CA SER A 44 -7.36 16.94 -0.57
C SER A 44 -7.17 15.80 -1.55
N LEU A 45 -7.97 14.73 -1.41
CA LEU A 45 -7.98 13.60 -2.34
C LEU A 45 -8.32 14.07 -3.76
N GLU A 46 -9.24 15.05 -3.89
CA GLU A 46 -9.65 15.60 -5.18
C GLU A 46 -8.48 16.24 -5.91
N GLU A 47 -7.70 17.11 -5.25
CA GLU A 47 -6.51 17.74 -5.85
C GLU A 47 -5.48 16.70 -6.30
N GLY A 48 -5.22 15.71 -5.47
CA GLY A 48 -4.28 14.64 -5.81
C GLY A 48 -4.77 13.78 -6.98
N LEU A 49 -6.07 13.47 -7.04
CA LEU A 49 -6.67 12.72 -8.16
C LEU A 49 -6.64 13.54 -9.47
N VAL A 50 -6.86 14.85 -9.40
CA VAL A 50 -6.71 15.74 -10.58
C VAL A 50 -5.27 15.66 -11.10
N PHE A 51 -4.28 15.78 -10.22
CA PHE A 51 -2.88 15.68 -10.60
C PHE A 51 -2.53 14.31 -11.20
N VAL A 52 -3.01 13.20 -10.60
CA VAL A 52 -2.78 11.85 -11.15
C VAL A 52 -3.40 11.70 -12.54
N LYS A 53 -4.59 12.29 -12.78
CA LYS A 53 -5.19 12.32 -14.13
C LYS A 53 -4.38 13.14 -15.13
N GLU A 54 -3.76 14.24 -14.70
CA GLU A 54 -2.93 15.08 -15.55
C GLU A 54 -1.64 14.37 -15.99
N ILE A 55 -0.94 13.72 -15.06
CA ILE A 55 0.31 13.00 -15.38
C ILE A 55 0.09 11.60 -15.94
N GLY A 56 -1.08 11.02 -15.69
CA GLY A 56 -1.48 9.66 -16.08
C GLY A 56 -1.08 8.59 -15.04
N PHE A 57 -1.97 7.63 -14.83
CA PHE A 57 -1.70 6.46 -13.96
C PHE A 57 -0.49 5.64 -14.42
N GLU A 58 -0.27 5.58 -15.73
CA GLU A 58 0.89 4.87 -16.31
C GLU A 58 2.20 5.51 -15.88
N GLU A 59 2.28 6.84 -15.80
CA GLU A 59 3.49 7.52 -15.33
C GLU A 59 3.72 7.28 -13.82
N VAL A 60 2.69 7.32 -12.99
CA VAL A 60 2.80 6.96 -11.57
C VAL A 60 3.33 5.54 -11.40
N THR A 61 2.78 4.61 -12.17
CA THR A 61 3.22 3.21 -12.18
C THR A 61 4.68 3.10 -12.64
N ALA A 62 5.04 3.77 -13.73
CA ALA A 62 6.41 3.75 -14.26
C ALA A 62 7.43 4.28 -13.24
N ARG A 63 7.08 5.31 -12.46
CA ARG A 63 7.94 5.84 -11.39
C ARG A 63 8.16 4.81 -10.28
N GLY A 64 7.11 4.13 -9.84
CA GLY A 64 7.23 3.08 -8.84
C GLY A 64 8.02 1.86 -9.33
N VAL A 65 7.81 1.44 -10.58
CA VAL A 65 8.57 0.36 -11.22
C VAL A 65 10.05 0.73 -11.36
N ARG A 66 10.38 1.98 -11.75
CA ARG A 66 11.77 2.46 -11.78
C ARG A 66 12.41 2.39 -10.39
N ALA A 67 11.73 2.87 -9.36
CA ALA A 67 12.23 2.78 -7.98
C ALA A 67 12.47 1.34 -7.55
N ALA A 68 11.57 0.42 -7.91
CA ALA A 68 11.75 -1.01 -7.63
C ALA A 68 12.94 -1.62 -8.37
N SER A 69 13.25 -1.15 -9.59
CA SER A 69 14.36 -1.69 -10.40
C SER A 69 15.75 -1.43 -9.81
N GLU A 70 15.86 -0.41 -8.96
CA GLU A 70 17.10 -0.08 -8.24
C GLU A 70 17.34 -0.96 -7.01
N LEU A 71 16.34 -1.76 -6.61
CA LEU A 71 16.40 -2.61 -5.43
C LEU A 71 16.73 -4.07 -5.81
N SER A 72 17.24 -4.81 -4.83
CA SER A 72 17.35 -6.27 -4.92
C SER A 72 16.00 -6.91 -5.22
N ARG A 73 16.00 -8.22 -5.58
CA ARG A 73 14.74 -8.93 -5.86
C ARG A 73 13.93 -9.26 -4.61
N ASP A 74 14.60 -9.40 -3.46
CA ASP A 74 13.98 -9.81 -2.19
C ASP A 74 13.29 -8.63 -1.48
N VAL A 75 12.16 -8.16 -2.01
CA VAL A 75 11.45 -6.96 -1.54
C VAL A 75 10.03 -7.29 -1.10
N VAL A 76 9.57 -6.68 -0.01
CA VAL A 76 8.16 -6.58 0.38
C VAL A 76 7.61 -5.29 -0.22
N TYR A 77 6.54 -5.39 -1.01
CA TYR A 77 5.89 -4.26 -1.65
C TYR A 77 4.74 -3.74 -0.79
N ALA A 78 4.87 -2.53 -0.29
CA ALA A 78 3.86 -1.86 0.52
C ALA A 78 3.26 -0.68 -0.23
N GLY A 79 1.95 -0.50 -0.18
CA GLY A 79 1.27 0.60 -0.85
C GLY A 79 0.10 1.13 -0.03
N PHE A 80 -0.10 2.46 -0.11
CA PHE A 80 -1.23 3.15 0.50
C PHE A 80 -2.17 3.67 -0.58
N SER A 81 -3.44 3.23 -0.58
CA SER A 81 -4.48 3.66 -1.54
C SER A 81 -3.94 3.60 -2.99
N LEU A 82 -3.72 4.72 -3.66
CA LEU A 82 -3.11 4.79 -4.99
C LEU A 82 -1.83 3.93 -5.11
N GLY A 83 -0.97 3.97 -4.10
CA GLY A 83 0.28 3.20 -4.07
C GLY A 83 0.08 1.69 -4.10
N VAL A 84 -1.11 1.19 -3.71
CA VAL A 84 -1.44 -0.24 -3.77
C VAL A 84 -1.44 -0.74 -5.22
N SER A 85 -1.90 0.06 -6.18
CA SER A 85 -1.91 -0.35 -7.60
C SER A 85 -0.52 -0.74 -8.09
N VAL A 86 0.49 0.05 -7.74
CA VAL A 86 1.88 -0.22 -8.09
C VAL A 86 2.48 -1.36 -7.25
N ALA A 87 2.21 -1.36 -5.94
CA ALA A 87 2.69 -2.42 -5.04
C ALA A 87 2.15 -3.79 -5.43
N GLN A 88 0.86 -3.87 -5.76
CA GLN A 88 0.21 -5.11 -6.18
C GLN A 88 0.72 -5.58 -7.54
N GLN A 89 0.88 -4.68 -8.52
CA GLN A 89 1.48 -5.02 -9.80
C GLN A 89 2.88 -5.62 -9.61
N LEU A 90 3.74 -4.95 -8.83
CA LEU A 90 5.09 -5.44 -8.55
C LEU A 90 5.09 -6.78 -7.83
N ALA A 91 4.21 -6.97 -6.85
CA ALA A 91 4.08 -8.23 -6.12
C ALA A 91 3.64 -9.38 -7.04
N GLN A 92 2.76 -9.12 -8.02
CA GLN A 92 2.28 -10.13 -8.95
C GLN A 92 3.26 -10.43 -10.09
N THR A 93 4.02 -9.43 -10.56
CA THR A 93 4.78 -9.54 -11.82
C THR A 93 6.29 -9.58 -11.64
N ARG A 94 6.82 -9.03 -10.55
CA ARG A 94 8.27 -8.99 -10.34
C ARG A 94 8.75 -10.22 -9.60
N GLU A 95 9.67 -10.96 -10.22
CA GLU A 95 10.30 -12.14 -9.63
C GLU A 95 11.02 -11.80 -8.31
N GLY A 96 10.88 -12.64 -7.30
CA GLY A 96 11.55 -12.51 -6.01
C GLY A 96 10.81 -11.63 -5.00
N ALA A 97 9.54 -11.27 -5.25
CA ALA A 97 8.71 -10.65 -4.23
C ALA A 97 8.67 -11.53 -2.95
N ARG A 98 8.83 -10.90 -1.78
CA ARG A 98 8.81 -11.58 -0.47
C ARG A 98 7.47 -11.47 0.24
N GLY A 99 6.65 -10.54 -0.16
CA GLY A 99 5.32 -10.29 0.38
C GLY A 99 4.75 -8.97 -0.08
N ALA A 100 3.52 -8.71 0.34
CA ALA A 100 2.87 -7.45 0.08
C ALA A 100 2.08 -6.94 1.29
N LEU A 101 1.99 -5.62 1.41
CA LEU A 101 1.25 -4.91 2.44
C LEU A 101 0.37 -3.85 1.77
N PHE A 102 -0.93 -4.03 1.80
CA PHE A 102 -1.89 -3.15 1.16
C PHE A 102 -2.69 -2.38 2.20
N PHE A 103 -2.67 -1.06 2.10
CA PHE A 103 -3.38 -0.18 3.02
C PHE A 103 -4.43 0.62 2.26
N HIS A 104 -5.68 0.54 2.69
CA HIS A 104 -6.84 1.30 2.20
C HIS A 104 -7.28 0.99 0.76
N ALA A 105 -6.70 -0.01 0.10
CA ALA A 105 -7.09 -0.44 -1.24
C ALA A 105 -6.72 -1.91 -1.48
N CYS A 106 -7.38 -2.53 -2.47
CA CYS A 106 -7.01 -3.82 -3.05
C CYS A 106 -7.66 -3.93 -4.43
N LEU A 107 -6.88 -4.20 -5.46
CA LEU A 107 -7.40 -4.35 -6.81
C LEU A 107 -7.68 -5.83 -7.12
N PRO A 108 -8.62 -6.12 -8.04
CA PRO A 108 -8.76 -7.46 -8.57
C PRO A 108 -7.43 -7.96 -9.15
N THR A 109 -7.06 -9.21 -8.85
CA THR A 109 -5.81 -9.79 -9.40
C THR A 109 -5.79 -9.80 -10.93
N SER A 110 -6.97 -9.83 -11.56
CA SER A 110 -7.14 -9.72 -13.00
C SER A 110 -6.83 -8.35 -13.60
N ALA A 111 -6.64 -7.32 -12.78
CA ALA A 111 -6.22 -5.99 -13.25
C ALA A 111 -4.78 -5.98 -13.78
N PHE A 112 -4.02 -7.03 -13.49
CA PHE A 112 -2.62 -7.17 -13.90
C PHE A 112 -2.46 -8.41 -14.80
N GLU A 113 -1.45 -8.42 -15.64
CA GLU A 113 -1.20 -9.50 -16.61
C GLU A 113 -0.72 -10.83 -15.99
N SER A 114 -0.75 -10.95 -14.67
CA SER A 114 -0.29 -12.11 -13.92
C SER A 114 -1.27 -12.47 -12.81
N GLN A 115 -1.39 -13.76 -12.50
CA GLN A 115 -2.11 -14.22 -11.32
C GLN A 115 -1.32 -13.90 -10.05
N TRP A 116 -2.02 -13.80 -8.91
CA TRP A 116 -1.35 -13.72 -7.61
C TRP A 116 -0.51 -14.99 -7.36
N PRO A 117 0.78 -14.88 -7.00
CA PRO A 117 1.57 -16.03 -6.62
C PRO A 117 0.99 -16.67 -5.36
N VAL A 118 0.49 -17.90 -5.46
CA VAL A 118 -0.37 -18.54 -4.44
C VAL A 118 0.23 -18.59 -3.02
N ASP A 119 1.55 -18.66 -2.92
CA ASP A 119 2.28 -18.71 -1.65
C ASP A 119 2.89 -17.37 -1.23
N LEU A 120 2.72 -16.30 -2.02
CA LEU A 120 3.20 -14.98 -1.67
C LEU A 120 2.33 -14.40 -0.54
N PRO A 121 2.91 -14.12 0.65
CA PRO A 121 2.14 -13.58 1.76
C PRO A 121 1.69 -12.15 1.47
N VAL A 122 0.46 -11.83 1.89
CA VAL A 122 -0.10 -10.48 1.79
C VAL A 122 -0.98 -10.16 3.00
N GLN A 123 -0.86 -8.95 3.51
CA GLN A 123 -1.82 -8.38 4.45
C GLN A 123 -2.52 -7.18 3.80
N ILE A 124 -3.83 -7.12 3.99
CA ILE A 124 -4.69 -6.04 3.51
C ILE A 124 -5.33 -5.38 4.72
N HIS A 125 -5.21 -4.06 4.83
CA HIS A 125 -5.68 -3.29 5.97
C HIS A 125 -6.58 -2.15 5.52
N SER A 126 -7.83 -2.07 6.01
CA SER A 126 -8.74 -0.95 5.78
C SER A 126 -9.75 -0.79 6.91
N MET A 127 -10.43 0.35 6.99
CA MET A 127 -11.59 0.46 7.86
C MET A 127 -12.80 -0.23 7.25
N SER A 128 -13.65 -0.80 8.09
CA SER A 128 -14.78 -1.65 7.70
C SER A 128 -15.90 -0.91 6.95
N ALA A 129 -15.96 0.41 7.10
CA ALA A 129 -16.93 1.28 6.46
C ALA A 129 -16.26 2.43 5.66
N ASP A 130 -14.99 2.29 5.28
CA ASP A 130 -14.30 3.20 4.38
C ASP A 130 -14.99 3.20 3.01
N PRO A 131 -15.60 4.33 2.55
CA PRO A 131 -16.34 4.36 1.30
C PRO A 131 -15.50 3.94 0.09
N PHE A 132 -14.25 4.37 0.02
CA PHE A 132 -13.33 4.04 -1.09
C PHE A 132 -13.01 2.55 -1.15
N PHE A 133 -12.97 1.88 0.00
CA PHE A 133 -12.69 0.44 0.05
C PHE A 133 -13.94 -0.42 -0.15
N VAL A 134 -15.08 0.05 0.36
CA VAL A 134 -16.33 -0.74 0.36
C VAL A 134 -17.16 -0.50 -0.91
N GLU A 135 -17.35 0.79 -1.31
CA GLU A 135 -18.24 1.15 -2.41
C GLU A 135 -17.57 0.99 -3.78
N ASP A 136 -16.25 1.22 -3.87
CA ASP A 136 -15.48 1.05 -5.11
C ASP A 136 -15.16 -0.42 -5.43
N GLY A 137 -15.49 -1.35 -4.52
CA GLY A 137 -15.37 -2.79 -4.75
C GLY A 137 -14.06 -3.42 -4.28
N ASP A 138 -13.14 -2.67 -3.72
CA ASP A 138 -11.85 -3.15 -3.22
C ASP A 138 -11.99 -4.22 -2.13
N ILE A 139 -13.03 -4.13 -1.28
CA ILE A 139 -13.33 -5.14 -0.27
C ILE A 139 -13.64 -6.52 -0.89
N ASN A 140 -14.27 -6.56 -2.08
CA ASN A 140 -14.54 -7.80 -2.77
C ASN A 140 -13.26 -8.37 -3.37
N ALA A 141 -12.43 -7.52 -3.99
CA ALA A 141 -11.11 -7.93 -4.49
C ALA A 141 -10.23 -8.48 -3.36
N ALA A 142 -10.24 -7.86 -2.19
CA ALA A 142 -9.52 -8.34 -1.01
C ALA A 142 -10.03 -9.71 -0.53
N ARG A 143 -11.34 -9.90 -0.48
CA ARG A 143 -11.95 -11.22 -0.11
C ARG A 143 -11.62 -12.31 -1.12
N ASP A 144 -11.67 -11.99 -2.42
CA ASP A 144 -11.32 -12.94 -3.48
C ASP A 144 -9.82 -13.31 -3.40
N LEU A 145 -8.94 -12.35 -3.10
CA LEU A 145 -7.53 -12.61 -2.90
C LEU A 145 -7.29 -13.52 -1.68
N VAL A 146 -7.96 -13.26 -0.55
CA VAL A 146 -7.89 -14.13 0.64
C VAL A 146 -8.43 -15.53 0.37
N ALA A 147 -9.45 -15.67 -0.45
CA ALA A 147 -10.02 -16.96 -0.82
C ALA A 147 -9.13 -17.78 -1.76
N SER A 148 -8.27 -17.13 -2.55
CA SER A 148 -7.47 -17.76 -3.60
C SER A 148 -5.99 -17.96 -3.26
N ALA A 149 -5.45 -17.23 -2.27
CA ALA A 149 -4.04 -17.29 -1.87
C ALA A 149 -3.85 -17.96 -0.51
N ASN A 150 -2.79 -18.78 -0.37
CA ASN A 150 -2.57 -19.56 0.85
C ASN A 150 -2.19 -18.72 2.08
N LYS A 151 -1.63 -17.52 1.86
CA LYS A 151 -1.06 -16.67 2.91
C LYS A 151 -1.56 -15.23 2.81
N ALA A 152 -2.85 -15.07 2.54
CA ALA A 152 -3.48 -13.75 2.46
C ALA A 152 -4.37 -13.51 3.68
N GLU A 153 -4.27 -12.31 4.26
CA GLU A 153 -5.03 -11.89 5.42
C GLU A 153 -5.68 -10.53 5.17
N LEU A 154 -6.96 -10.41 5.52
CA LEU A 154 -7.69 -9.15 5.49
C LEU A 154 -8.02 -8.70 6.91
N PHE A 155 -7.56 -7.52 7.28
CA PHE A 155 -7.82 -6.90 8.57
C PHE A 155 -8.73 -5.68 8.38
N LEU A 156 -9.93 -5.76 8.91
CA LEU A 156 -10.89 -4.66 8.94
C LEU A 156 -10.92 -4.05 10.34
N TYR A 157 -10.72 -2.74 10.39
CA TYR A 157 -10.78 -1.93 11.61
C TYR A 157 -12.13 -1.23 11.69
N GLU A 158 -12.65 -1.04 12.89
CA GLU A 158 -13.90 -0.29 13.06
C GLU A 158 -13.70 1.17 12.68
N GLY A 159 -14.57 1.70 11.80
CA GLY A 159 -14.52 3.09 11.35
C GLY A 159 -14.78 3.22 9.85
N LYS A 160 -14.71 4.47 9.38
CA LYS A 160 -15.02 4.84 8.00
C LYS A 160 -13.95 5.72 7.34
N GLU A 161 -12.92 6.07 8.07
CA GLU A 161 -11.93 7.04 7.62
C GLU A 161 -10.97 6.40 6.58
N HIS A 162 -10.92 7.01 5.39
CA HIS A 162 -9.88 6.69 4.43
C HIS A 162 -8.55 7.27 4.88
N LEU A 163 -7.43 6.59 4.63
CA LEU A 163 -6.08 6.97 5.03
C LEU A 163 -5.88 7.14 6.55
N PHE A 164 -6.64 6.41 7.37
CA PHE A 164 -6.59 6.51 8.84
C PHE A 164 -5.21 6.25 9.45
N THR A 165 -4.28 5.69 8.71
CA THR A 165 -2.90 5.40 9.16
C THR A 165 -1.95 6.58 9.01
N ASP A 166 -2.32 7.63 8.28
CA ASP A 166 -1.47 8.80 8.07
C ASP A 166 -1.63 9.83 9.20
N SER A 167 -0.62 9.92 10.08
CA SER A 167 -0.62 10.78 11.25
C SER A 167 -0.62 12.29 10.95
N SER A 168 -0.43 12.69 9.70
CA SER A 168 -0.48 14.08 9.27
C SER A 168 -1.85 14.53 8.78
N LEU A 169 -2.83 13.61 8.74
CA LEU A 169 -4.18 13.86 8.23
C LEU A 169 -5.22 13.92 9.35
N PRO A 170 -6.33 14.66 9.15
CA PRO A 170 -7.46 14.68 10.10
C PRO A 170 -8.15 13.32 10.29
N SER A 171 -8.04 12.42 9.29
CA SER A 171 -8.59 11.06 9.33
C SER A 171 -7.79 10.08 10.20
N TYR A 172 -6.68 10.52 10.80
CA TYR A 172 -5.79 9.66 11.58
C TYR A 172 -6.47 9.02 12.78
N ASP A 173 -6.36 7.72 12.90
CA ASP A 173 -6.76 6.92 14.06
C ASP A 173 -5.52 6.26 14.69
N ALA A 174 -5.11 6.78 15.84
CA ALA A 174 -3.90 6.34 16.52
C ALA A 174 -3.99 4.89 17.04
N ASP A 175 -5.16 4.48 17.55
CA ASP A 175 -5.35 3.15 18.10
C ASP A 175 -5.41 2.08 17.00
N ALA A 176 -6.17 2.35 15.94
CA ALA A 176 -6.21 1.48 14.78
C ALA A 176 -4.82 1.38 14.11
N THR A 177 -4.12 2.51 13.94
CA THR A 177 -2.78 2.54 13.36
C THR A 177 -1.77 1.73 14.18
N LYS A 178 -1.83 1.81 15.51
CA LYS A 178 -0.98 0.99 16.39
C LYS A 178 -1.18 -0.52 16.15
N LEU A 179 -2.43 -0.95 15.93
CA LEU A 179 -2.72 -2.35 15.60
C LEU A 179 -2.21 -2.72 14.20
N VAL A 180 -2.32 -1.81 13.23
CA VAL A 180 -1.73 -1.99 11.89
C VAL A 180 -0.24 -2.21 12.00
N ILE A 181 0.48 -1.30 12.65
CA ILE A 181 1.95 -1.37 12.77
C ILE A 181 2.38 -2.66 13.47
N LYS A 182 1.69 -3.06 14.55
CA LYS A 182 1.98 -4.33 15.21
C LYS A 182 1.89 -5.50 14.24
N ARG A 183 0.81 -5.61 13.46
CA ARG A 183 0.61 -6.70 12.48
C ARG A 183 1.64 -6.67 11.36
N VAL A 184 1.96 -5.47 10.88
CA VAL A 184 3.02 -5.27 9.86
C VAL A 184 4.38 -5.74 10.38
N LEU A 185 4.74 -5.41 11.61
CA LEU A 185 6.01 -5.86 12.21
C LEU A 185 6.03 -7.37 12.41
N ASP A 186 4.91 -7.97 12.85
CA ASP A 186 4.77 -9.42 12.95
C ASP A 186 4.90 -10.10 11.57
N PHE A 187 4.39 -9.48 10.51
CA PHE A 187 4.52 -9.95 9.13
C PHE A 187 5.95 -9.88 8.59
N LEU A 188 6.70 -8.85 8.96
CA LEU A 188 8.07 -8.61 8.50
C LEU A 188 9.14 -9.37 9.31
N ALA A 189 8.76 -10.00 10.43
CA ALA A 189 9.67 -10.75 11.29
C ALA A 189 10.14 -12.05 10.62
#